data_94b5f2136c05a82f5ee4edc0a3a44e12
#
_entry.id   94b5f2136c05a82f5ee4edc0a3a44e12
#
_cell.length_a   1.000
_cell.length_b   1.000
_cell.length_c   1.000
_cell.angle_alpha   90.00
_cell.angle_beta   90.00
_cell.angle_gamma   90.00
#
_symmetry.space_group_name_H-M   'P 1'
#
loop_
_entity.id
_entity.type
_entity.pdbx_description
1 polymer ?
#
loop_
_entity_poly.entity_id
_entity_poly.type
_entity_poly.pdbx_seq_one_letter_code
_entity_poly.pdbx_strand_id
1 'polypeptide(L)'
;SEDIVFMEKLVAEVKPGAKMNLHKEIAYFNKGVDSFGQDDGELSWRIPLGRLNWAYPEEIPIHHWAWTALSGNKASNPGPIMVCEALALATVNLLKNPIIIEKAKKELTKKTQEIKLENPRLGAFETITKNPEAFWNGTWREP
;
A
#
# COMPACT_ATOMS: atom_id res chain seq x y z
N SER A 1 13.24 3.83 24.99
CA SER A 1 14.14 2.70 24.66
C SER A 1 15.24 3.15 23.72
N GLU A 2 16.32 2.42 23.63
CA GLU A 2 17.43 2.68 22.70
C GLU A 2 16.93 2.72 21.24
N ASP A 3 15.97 1.89 20.92
CA ASP A 3 15.34 1.84 19.61
C ASP A 3 14.63 3.15 19.23
N ILE A 4 13.93 3.80 20.18
CA ILE A 4 13.31 5.11 19.92
C ILE A 4 14.38 6.18 19.68
N VAL A 5 15.42 6.17 20.49
CA VAL A 5 16.56 7.10 20.32
C VAL A 5 17.23 6.90 18.95
N PHE A 6 17.34 5.66 18.48
CA PHE A 6 17.83 5.37 17.14
C PHE A 6 16.93 5.97 16.06
N MET A 7 15.61 5.80 16.17
CA MET A 7 14.65 6.36 15.22
C MET A 7 14.71 7.90 15.20
N GLU A 8 14.81 8.54 16.37
CA GLU A 8 14.96 9.99 16.48
C GLU A 8 16.24 10.50 15.81
N LYS A 9 17.36 9.80 16.00
CA LYS A 9 18.65 10.13 15.35
C LYS A 9 18.54 9.95 13.82
N LEU A 10 17.89 8.91 13.38
CA LEU A 10 17.69 8.65 11.96
C LEU A 10 16.85 9.74 11.30
N VAL A 11 15.78 10.18 11.96
CA VAL A 11 14.96 11.31 11.49
C VAL A 11 15.78 12.59 11.42
N ALA A 12 16.58 12.88 12.44
CA ALA A 12 17.44 14.06 12.47
C ALA A 12 18.52 14.04 11.38
N GLU A 13 19.04 12.87 11.03
CA GLU A 13 20.00 12.68 9.95
C GLU A 13 19.37 12.92 8.57
N VAL A 14 18.16 12.38 8.36
CA VAL A 14 17.43 12.52 7.09
C VAL A 14 16.89 13.93 6.89
N LYS A 15 16.42 14.55 7.97
CA LYS A 15 15.83 15.90 7.96
C LYS A 15 16.34 16.71 9.14
N PRO A 16 17.49 17.40 9.00
CA PRO A 16 18.08 18.20 10.06
C PRO A 16 17.09 19.18 10.68
N GLY A 17 17.00 19.18 12.00
CA GLY A 17 16.08 20.02 12.77
C GLY A 17 14.64 19.49 12.89
N ALA A 18 14.28 18.41 12.22
CA ALA A 18 12.99 17.78 12.40
C ALA A 18 12.92 17.01 13.73
N LYS A 19 11.73 16.97 14.32
CA LYS A 19 11.42 16.11 15.43
C LYS A 19 10.56 14.96 14.94
N MET A 20 10.90 13.75 15.31
CA MET A 20 10.11 12.58 14.98
C MET A 20 8.67 12.73 15.48
N ASN A 21 7.73 12.55 14.56
CA ASN A 21 6.31 12.49 14.86
C ASN A 21 5.77 11.10 14.51
N LEU A 22 5.14 10.46 15.48
CA LEU A 22 4.42 9.20 15.27
C LEU A 22 2.96 9.42 15.63
N HIS A 23 2.06 9.05 14.74
CA HIS A 23 0.64 9.05 15.03
C HIS A 23 0.33 8.13 16.21
N LYS A 24 -0.37 8.67 17.21
CA LYS A 24 -0.78 7.92 18.42
C LYS A 24 -2.22 7.44 18.35
N GLU A 25 -2.96 7.90 17.37
CA GLU A 25 -4.38 7.64 17.22
C GLU A 25 -4.67 6.91 15.90
N ILE A 26 -5.78 6.19 15.88
CA ILE A 26 -6.26 5.57 14.64
C ILE A 26 -6.79 6.68 13.73
N ALA A 27 -6.14 6.87 12.60
CA ALA A 27 -6.57 7.80 11.57
C ALA A 27 -7.28 7.07 10.43
N TYR A 28 -8.38 7.63 9.96
CA TYR A 28 -9.09 7.14 8.79
C TYR A 28 -8.65 7.90 7.55
N PHE A 29 -7.99 7.19 6.64
CA PHE A 29 -7.61 7.74 5.34
C PHE A 29 -8.72 7.44 4.33
N ASN A 30 -9.76 8.24 4.31
CA ASN A 30 -10.86 8.10 3.34
C ASN A 30 -10.99 9.38 2.52
N LYS A 31 -9.93 9.80 1.86
CA LYS A 31 -9.89 11.06 1.14
C LYS A 31 -9.68 10.86 -0.37
N GLY A 32 -10.64 10.22 -1.02
CA GLY A 32 -10.66 10.21 -2.48
C GLY A 32 -9.72 9.18 -3.12
N VAL A 33 -9.25 9.47 -4.31
CA VAL A 33 -8.33 8.63 -5.08
C VAL A 33 -6.91 8.97 -4.68
N ASP A 34 -6.16 7.97 -4.25
CA ASP A 34 -4.75 8.10 -3.99
C ASP A 34 -3.98 8.07 -5.31
N SER A 35 -3.02 8.97 -5.50
CA SER A 35 -2.22 9.08 -6.72
C SER A 35 -0.96 8.21 -6.70
N PHE A 36 -0.82 7.33 -5.73
CA PHE A 36 0.34 6.45 -5.60
C PHE A 36 0.30 5.31 -6.63
N GLY A 37 1.38 5.14 -7.37
CA GLY A 37 1.59 4.01 -8.27
C GLY A 37 1.92 2.73 -7.49
N GLN A 38 0.91 1.96 -7.12
CA GLN A 38 1.04 0.66 -6.45
C GLN A 38 0.11 -0.35 -7.13
N ASP A 39 0.47 -1.63 -7.04
CA ASP A 39 -0.32 -2.72 -7.62
C ASP A 39 -1.74 -2.81 -7.05
N ASP A 40 -1.91 -2.44 -5.78
CA ASP A 40 -3.22 -2.38 -5.14
C ASP A 40 -4.14 -1.29 -5.72
N GLY A 41 -3.59 -0.27 -6.36
CA GLY A 41 -4.34 0.71 -7.12
C GLY A 41 -5.19 0.04 -8.20
N GLU A 42 -4.61 -0.85 -9.01
CA GLU A 42 -5.33 -1.58 -10.04
C GLU A 42 -6.35 -2.57 -9.45
N LEU A 43 -5.99 -3.25 -8.37
CA LEU A 43 -6.91 -4.13 -7.65
C LEU A 43 -8.13 -3.38 -7.13
N SER A 44 -7.96 -2.15 -6.62
CA SER A 44 -9.04 -1.34 -6.06
C SER A 44 -10.15 -0.99 -7.05
N TRP A 45 -9.86 -1.02 -8.36
CA TRP A 45 -10.86 -0.82 -9.42
C TRP A 45 -11.67 -2.07 -9.75
N ARG A 46 -11.21 -3.25 -9.32
CA ARG A 46 -11.80 -4.55 -9.66
C ARG A 46 -12.48 -5.23 -8.50
N ILE A 47 -11.92 -5.04 -7.30
CA ILE A 47 -12.42 -5.63 -6.05
C ILE A 47 -12.44 -4.57 -4.95
N PRO A 48 -13.38 -4.67 -3.99
CA PRO A 48 -13.33 -3.84 -2.80
C PRO A 48 -12.00 -4.05 -2.06
N LEU A 49 -11.27 -2.97 -1.83
CA LEU A 49 -9.97 -2.99 -1.17
C LEU A 49 -10.05 -2.28 0.18
N GLY A 50 -9.55 -2.93 1.23
CA GLY A 50 -9.28 -2.32 2.53
C GLY A 50 -7.78 -2.29 2.77
N ARG A 51 -7.28 -1.20 3.35
CA ARG A 51 -5.87 -1.03 3.69
C ARG A 51 -5.71 -0.67 5.15
N LEU A 52 -4.71 -1.24 5.81
CA LEU A 52 -4.26 -0.85 7.14
C LEU A 52 -2.78 -0.47 7.07
N ASN A 53 -2.45 0.63 7.72
CA ASN A 53 -1.07 1.08 7.88
C ASN A 53 -0.76 1.17 9.38
N TRP A 54 0.51 1.06 9.73
CA TRP A 54 1.00 1.35 11.08
C TRP A 54 1.72 2.70 11.11
N ALA A 55 1.87 3.27 12.30
CA ALA A 55 2.60 4.51 12.48
C ALA A 55 4.09 4.35 12.17
N TYR A 56 4.63 5.28 11.44
CA TYR A 56 6.05 5.40 11.09
C TYR A 56 6.46 6.88 11.08
N PRO A 57 7.77 7.20 11.16
CA PRO A 57 8.22 8.57 11.06
C PRO A 57 7.92 9.18 9.69
N GLU A 58 6.99 10.14 9.64
CA GLU A 58 6.57 10.80 8.40
C GLU A 58 7.65 11.71 7.79
N GLU A 59 8.66 12.05 8.58
CA GLU A 59 9.77 12.88 8.17
C GLU A 59 10.72 12.18 7.21
N ILE A 60 10.66 10.84 7.12
CA ILE A 60 11.51 10.05 6.22
C ILE A 60 10.80 9.91 4.88
N PRO A 61 11.36 10.46 3.79
CA PRO A 61 10.75 10.34 2.46
C PRO A 61 10.62 8.88 2.03
N ILE A 62 9.56 8.57 1.30
CA ILE A 62 9.35 7.25 0.70
C ILE A 62 10.53 6.92 -0.23
N HIS A 63 10.95 5.66 -0.27
CA HIS A 63 12.10 5.15 -1.03
C HIS A 63 13.47 5.66 -0.54
N HIS A 64 13.56 6.20 0.68
CA HIS A 64 14.82 6.58 1.29
C HIS A 64 15.51 5.37 1.94
N TRP A 65 16.86 5.34 1.93
CA TRP A 65 17.64 4.26 2.56
C TRP A 65 17.33 4.04 4.05
N ALA A 66 16.91 5.10 4.73
CA ALA A 66 16.54 5.05 6.15
C ALA A 66 15.38 4.07 6.45
N TRP A 67 14.54 3.76 5.44
CA TRP A 67 13.50 2.74 5.58
C TRP A 67 14.09 1.35 5.81
N THR A 68 15.21 1.04 5.17
CA THR A 68 15.93 -0.23 5.40
C THR A 68 16.45 -0.29 6.84
N ALA A 69 17.01 0.81 7.35
CA ALA A 69 17.48 0.89 8.73
C ALA A 69 16.32 0.79 9.74
N LEU A 70 15.18 1.42 9.47
CA LEU A 70 13.98 1.32 10.29
C LEU A 70 13.42 -0.10 10.34
N SER A 71 13.37 -0.81 9.21
CA SER A 71 12.80 -2.17 9.16
C SER A 71 13.60 -3.18 9.96
N GLY A 72 14.88 -2.95 10.20
CA GLY A 72 15.73 -3.74 11.09
C GLY A 72 15.63 -3.37 12.56
N ASN A 73 14.92 -2.32 12.92
CA ASN A 73 14.84 -1.82 14.29
C ASN A 73 13.68 -2.49 15.07
N LYS A 74 13.94 -2.92 16.29
CA LYS A 74 12.93 -3.59 17.12
C LYS A 74 11.74 -2.70 17.48
N ALA A 75 11.91 -1.38 17.56
CA ALA A 75 10.80 -0.46 17.81
C ALA A 75 9.78 -0.42 16.64
N SER A 76 10.17 -0.85 15.45
CA SER A 76 9.27 -0.96 14.30
C SER A 76 8.38 -2.21 14.33
N ASN A 77 8.76 -3.25 15.05
CA ASN A 77 8.09 -4.55 15.04
C ASN A 77 6.65 -4.55 15.58
N PRO A 78 6.30 -3.79 16.66
CA PRO A 78 4.93 -3.82 17.17
C PRO A 78 3.87 -3.37 16.17
N GLY A 79 4.19 -2.41 15.31
CA GLY A 79 3.26 -1.89 14.32
C GLY A 79 2.79 -2.95 13.30
N PRO A 80 3.70 -3.61 12.56
CA PRO A 80 3.35 -4.71 11.67
C PRO A 80 2.59 -5.85 12.35
N ILE A 81 2.99 -6.25 13.55
CA ILE A 81 2.31 -7.32 14.31
C ILE A 81 0.87 -6.92 14.58
N MET A 82 0.64 -5.71 15.08
CA MET A 82 -0.70 -5.18 15.38
C MET A 82 -1.58 -5.11 14.11
N VAL A 83 -1.00 -4.72 12.98
CA VAL A 83 -1.71 -4.71 11.70
C VAL A 83 -2.06 -6.13 11.24
N CYS A 84 -1.17 -7.10 11.39
CA CYS A 84 -1.47 -8.50 11.07
C CYS A 84 -2.62 -9.04 11.93
N GLU A 85 -2.62 -8.76 13.23
CA GLU A 85 -3.73 -9.15 14.13
C GLU A 85 -5.04 -8.49 13.71
N ALA A 86 -5.02 -7.19 13.42
CA ALA A 86 -6.19 -6.45 12.97
C ALA A 86 -6.73 -6.99 11.62
N LEU A 87 -5.87 -7.33 10.66
CA LEU A 87 -6.24 -7.95 9.39
C LEU A 87 -6.87 -9.33 9.59
N ALA A 88 -6.30 -10.14 10.48
CA ALA A 88 -6.87 -11.46 10.81
C ALA A 88 -8.28 -11.32 11.40
N LEU A 89 -8.46 -10.41 12.36
CA LEU A 89 -9.78 -10.13 12.95
C LEU A 89 -10.77 -9.57 11.92
N ALA A 90 -10.32 -8.65 11.06
CA ALA A 90 -11.15 -8.11 9.98
C ALA A 90 -11.60 -9.22 9.02
N THR A 91 -10.70 -10.13 8.64
CA THR A 91 -11.01 -11.27 7.78
C THR A 91 -12.08 -12.18 8.42
N VAL A 92 -11.91 -12.54 9.69
CA VAL A 92 -12.91 -13.33 10.43
C VAL A 92 -14.26 -12.61 10.48
N ASN A 93 -14.24 -11.29 10.70
CA ASN A 93 -15.47 -10.50 10.73
C ASN A 93 -16.17 -10.47 9.36
N LEU A 94 -15.42 -10.30 8.26
CA LEU A 94 -15.98 -10.34 6.90
C LEU A 94 -16.58 -11.70 6.57
N LEU A 95 -15.94 -12.80 6.96
CA LEU A 95 -16.45 -14.16 6.74
C LEU A 95 -17.74 -14.41 7.52
N LYS A 96 -17.85 -13.88 8.75
CA LYS A 96 -19.05 -13.99 9.58
C LYS A 96 -20.20 -13.07 9.13
N ASN A 97 -19.88 -11.98 8.44
CA ASN A 97 -20.82 -10.94 8.06
C ASN A 97 -20.79 -10.64 6.55
N PRO A 98 -21.23 -11.57 5.70
CA PRO A 98 -21.12 -11.41 4.24
C PRO A 98 -21.86 -10.18 3.70
N ILE A 99 -22.82 -9.64 4.43
CA ILE A 99 -23.51 -8.39 4.07
C ILE A 99 -22.56 -7.20 3.94
N ILE A 100 -21.42 -7.20 4.66
CA ILE A 100 -20.40 -6.15 4.56
C ILE A 100 -19.75 -6.23 3.19
N ILE A 101 -19.42 -7.43 2.73
CA ILE A 101 -18.82 -7.68 1.41
C ILE A 101 -19.77 -7.23 0.30
N GLU A 102 -21.05 -7.57 0.42
CA GLU A 102 -22.07 -7.17 -0.56
C GLU A 102 -22.25 -5.64 -0.63
N LYS A 103 -22.20 -4.95 0.51
CA LYS A 103 -22.24 -3.49 0.54
C LYS A 103 -21.01 -2.88 -0.14
N ALA A 104 -19.81 -3.41 0.14
CA ALA A 104 -18.58 -2.95 -0.47
C ALA A 104 -18.55 -3.17 -1.99
N LYS A 105 -19.03 -4.31 -2.47
CA LYS A 105 -19.19 -4.58 -3.91
C LYS A 105 -20.16 -3.61 -4.58
N LYS A 106 -21.31 -3.33 -3.96
CA LYS A 106 -22.27 -2.34 -4.47
C LYS A 106 -21.67 -0.94 -4.54
N GLU A 107 -20.91 -0.53 -3.53
CA GLU A 107 -20.21 0.75 -3.53
C GLU A 107 -19.18 0.82 -4.66
N LEU A 108 -18.36 -0.22 -4.83
CA LEU A 108 -17.39 -0.30 -5.91
C LEU A 108 -18.09 -0.19 -7.28
N THR A 109 -19.13 -0.99 -7.52
CA THR A 109 -19.90 -0.95 -8.76
C THR A 109 -20.40 0.46 -9.06
N LYS A 110 -20.98 1.14 -8.05
CA LYS A 110 -21.46 2.52 -8.23
C LYS A 110 -20.33 3.48 -8.60
N LYS A 111 -19.16 3.36 -7.98
CA LYS A 111 -18.01 4.23 -8.25
C LYS A 111 -17.36 3.97 -9.61
N THR A 112 -17.45 2.75 -10.12
CA THR A 112 -16.78 2.33 -11.37
C THR A 112 -17.69 2.30 -12.59
N GLN A 113 -19.00 2.51 -12.43
CA GLN A 113 -19.99 2.46 -13.53
C GLN A 113 -19.68 3.37 -14.72
N GLU A 114 -19.06 4.52 -14.46
CA GLU A 114 -18.74 5.52 -15.49
C GLU A 114 -17.31 5.37 -16.02
N ILE A 115 -16.53 4.45 -15.46
CA ILE A 115 -15.11 4.28 -15.80
C ILE A 115 -14.95 3.06 -16.68
N LYS A 116 -14.69 3.28 -17.98
CA LYS A 116 -14.20 2.22 -18.85
C LYS A 116 -12.76 1.87 -18.40
N LEU A 117 -12.62 0.78 -17.66
CA LEU A 117 -11.32 0.21 -17.38
C LEU A 117 -10.78 -0.41 -18.66
N GLU A 118 -10.20 0.40 -19.53
CA GLU A 118 -9.29 -0.12 -20.54
C GLU A 118 -8.08 -0.67 -19.78
N ASN A 119 -7.79 -1.92 -19.98
CA ASN A 119 -6.62 -2.54 -19.35
C ASN A 119 -5.48 -2.61 -20.37
N PRO A 120 -4.64 -1.56 -20.44
CA PRO A 120 -3.50 -1.55 -21.35
C PRO A 120 -2.50 -2.68 -21.04
N ARG A 121 -2.49 -3.17 -19.78
CA ARG A 121 -1.60 -4.26 -19.36
C ARG A 121 -2.03 -5.62 -19.86
N LEU A 122 -3.32 -5.85 -20.14
CA LEU A 122 -3.74 -7.11 -20.77
C LEU A 122 -3.18 -7.24 -22.18
N GLY A 123 -3.18 -6.17 -22.96
CA GLY A 123 -2.53 -6.14 -24.27
C GLY A 123 -1.03 -6.37 -24.18
N ALA A 124 -0.35 -5.73 -23.22
CA ALA A 124 1.07 -5.94 -22.97
C ALA A 124 1.36 -7.38 -22.54
N PHE A 125 0.56 -7.95 -21.62
CA PHE A 125 0.70 -9.33 -21.17
C PHE A 125 0.46 -10.33 -22.33
N GLU A 126 -0.55 -10.13 -23.15
CA GLU A 126 -0.78 -10.95 -24.34
C GLU A 126 0.37 -10.85 -25.35
N THR A 127 0.96 -9.68 -25.51
CA THR A 127 2.12 -9.47 -26.39
C THR A 127 3.34 -10.22 -25.84
N ILE A 128 3.61 -10.13 -24.54
CA ILE A 128 4.70 -10.84 -23.87
C ILE A 128 4.53 -12.36 -24.01
N THR A 129 3.32 -12.88 -23.82
CA THR A 129 3.04 -14.32 -23.93
C THR A 129 3.12 -14.84 -25.36
N LYS A 130 2.78 -14.02 -26.34
CA LYS A 130 2.88 -14.37 -27.78
C LYS A 130 4.30 -14.25 -28.31
N ASN A 131 5.12 -13.36 -27.77
CA ASN A 131 6.48 -13.13 -28.23
C ASN A 131 7.44 -12.84 -27.05
N PRO A 132 7.69 -13.84 -26.17
CA PRO A 132 8.53 -13.66 -25.00
C PRO A 132 9.98 -13.28 -25.33
N GLU A 133 10.53 -13.76 -26.44
CA GLU A 133 11.91 -13.47 -26.82
C GLU A 133 12.11 -11.99 -27.18
N ALA A 134 11.15 -11.39 -27.87
CA ALA A 134 11.19 -9.94 -28.19
C ALA A 134 11.19 -9.10 -26.92
N PHE A 135 10.45 -9.50 -25.91
CA PHE A 135 10.44 -8.84 -24.60
C PHE A 135 11.80 -8.91 -23.92
N TRP A 136 12.39 -10.11 -23.81
CA TRP A 136 13.68 -10.30 -23.14
C TRP A 136 14.85 -9.63 -23.89
N ASN A 137 14.77 -9.51 -25.19
CA ASN A 137 15.78 -8.85 -26.02
C ASN A 137 15.61 -7.33 -26.10
N GLY A 138 14.67 -6.76 -25.35
CA GLY A 138 14.42 -5.32 -25.33
C GLY A 138 13.92 -4.74 -26.65
N THR A 139 13.49 -5.60 -27.59
CA THR A 139 12.93 -5.18 -28.89
C THR A 139 11.42 -4.99 -28.86
N TRP A 140 10.80 -5.26 -27.69
CA TRP A 140 9.39 -5.00 -27.49
C TRP A 140 9.12 -3.49 -27.52
N ARG A 141 8.24 -3.09 -28.42
CA ARG A 141 7.69 -1.73 -28.48
C ARG A 141 6.18 -1.87 -28.50
N GLU A 142 5.50 -0.98 -27.80
CA GLU A 142 4.05 -0.90 -27.91
C GLU A 142 3.63 -0.68 -29.36
N PRO A 143 2.53 -1.31 -29.80
CA PRO A 143 1.98 -1.11 -31.14
C PRO A 143 1.54 0.32 -31.37
#